data_01a2c2bad9fb0e1226e062b4b1354d88
#
_entry.id   01a2c2bad9fb0e1226e062b4b1354d88
#
_cell.length_a   1.000
_cell.length_b   1.000
_cell.length_c   1.000
_cell.angle_alpha   90.00
_cell.angle_beta   90.00
_cell.angle_gamma   90.00
#
_symmetry.space_group_name_H-M   'P 1'
#
loop_
_entity.id
_entity.type
_entity.pdbx_description
1 polymer ?
#
loop_
_entity_poly.entity_id
_entity_poly.type
_entity_poly.pdbx_seq_one_letter_code
_entity_poly.pdbx_strand_id
1 'polypeptide(L)'
;LYAGVITRPESQQWFAQSLPKFAAAYDYTAIMAMPYMENEQPLSRKEAARWLGKLVAEVKRSNVPLDKTVFELQAVNWRTKQPVPAEEMTDWMTLLKKEGVKNLAYYPDNFLQDQPPLKTVKPAFSVQR
;
A
#
# COMPACT_ATOMS: atom_id res chain seq x y z
N LEU A 1 -9.43 2.83 -1.72
CA LEU A 1 -9.11 4.24 -1.95
C LEU A 1 -7.82 4.37 -2.76
N TYR A 2 -7.86 5.12 -3.85
CA TYR A 2 -6.67 5.42 -4.64
C TYR A 2 -5.68 6.28 -3.85
N ALA A 3 -4.41 5.88 -3.83
CA ALA A 3 -3.37 6.67 -3.17
C ALA A 3 -3.22 8.07 -3.79
N GLY A 4 -3.51 8.21 -5.07
CA GLY A 4 -3.48 9.50 -5.76
C GLY A 4 -4.31 10.59 -5.10
N VAL A 5 -5.47 10.26 -4.51
CA VAL A 5 -6.31 11.26 -3.83
C VAL A 5 -5.69 11.77 -2.53
N ILE A 6 -4.68 11.07 -2.02
CA ILE A 6 -3.94 11.45 -0.82
C ILE A 6 -2.71 12.28 -1.20
N THR A 7 -1.97 11.79 -2.20
CA THR A 7 -0.70 12.41 -2.64
C THR A 7 -0.91 13.62 -3.56
N ARG A 8 -2.06 13.69 -4.23
CA ARG A 8 -2.45 14.77 -5.14
C ARG A 8 -3.89 15.20 -4.84
N PRO A 9 -4.11 16.14 -3.90
CA PRO A 9 -5.46 16.50 -3.43
C PRO A 9 -6.43 16.93 -4.53
N GLU A 10 -5.94 17.50 -5.62
CA GLU A 10 -6.76 17.89 -6.77
C GLU A 10 -7.45 16.71 -7.44
N SER A 11 -6.89 15.50 -7.32
CA SER A 11 -7.48 14.30 -7.89
C SER A 11 -8.74 13.82 -7.16
N GLN A 12 -9.02 14.35 -5.97
CA GLN A 12 -10.26 14.04 -5.24
C GLN A 12 -11.50 14.40 -6.06
N GLN A 13 -11.42 15.44 -6.86
CA GLN A 13 -12.54 15.84 -7.73
C GLN A 13 -12.78 14.83 -8.85
N TRP A 14 -11.69 14.23 -9.37
CA TRP A 14 -11.78 13.28 -10.49
C TRP A 14 -12.33 11.92 -10.05
N PHE A 15 -11.95 11.48 -8.87
CA PHE A 15 -12.33 10.16 -8.36
C PHE A 15 -13.47 10.17 -7.35
N ALA A 16 -13.94 11.36 -6.95
CA ALA A 16 -14.96 11.54 -5.91
C ALA A 16 -14.60 10.83 -4.59
N GLN A 17 -13.31 10.78 -4.26
CA GLN A 17 -12.76 10.12 -3.09
C GLN A 17 -11.99 11.09 -2.21
N SER A 18 -12.08 10.89 -0.90
CA SER A 18 -11.35 11.67 0.09
C SER A 18 -11.05 10.80 1.30
N LEU A 19 -9.81 10.74 1.73
CA LEU A 19 -9.39 9.93 2.87
C LEU A 19 -10.17 10.29 4.16
N PRO A 20 -10.29 11.57 4.56
CA PRO A 20 -11.05 11.90 5.78
C PRO A 20 -12.51 11.48 5.71
N LYS A 21 -13.15 11.64 4.56
CA LYS A 21 -14.57 11.25 4.38
C LYS A 21 -14.74 9.74 4.42
N PHE A 22 -13.84 8.98 3.78
CA PHE A 22 -13.83 7.52 3.87
C PHE A 22 -13.61 7.05 5.29
N ALA A 23 -12.62 7.60 5.98
CA ALA A 23 -12.33 7.24 7.37
C ALA A 23 -13.50 7.55 8.32
N ALA A 24 -14.26 8.60 8.05
CA ALA A 24 -15.45 8.95 8.83
C ALA A 24 -16.62 8.01 8.54
N ALA A 25 -16.75 7.51 7.31
CA ALA A 25 -17.89 6.70 6.87
C ALA A 25 -17.72 5.20 7.11
N TYR A 26 -16.49 4.71 7.18
CA TYR A 26 -16.16 3.28 7.28
C TYR A 26 -15.31 2.97 8.49
N ASP A 27 -15.43 1.74 9.02
CA ASP A 27 -14.61 1.27 10.14
C ASP A 27 -13.13 1.14 9.74
N TYR A 28 -12.88 0.68 8.50
CA TYR A 28 -11.55 0.59 7.92
C TYR A 28 -11.54 1.16 6.51
N THR A 29 -10.44 1.80 6.15
CA THR A 29 -10.20 2.31 4.80
C THR A 29 -8.96 1.65 4.22
N ALA A 30 -9.11 0.88 3.15
CA ALA A 30 -7.99 0.31 2.41
C ALA A 30 -7.45 1.33 1.41
N ILE A 31 -6.17 1.60 1.50
CA ILE A 31 -5.44 2.52 0.62
C ILE A 31 -4.61 1.67 -0.35
N MET A 32 -4.79 1.89 -1.64
CA MET A 32 -4.03 1.19 -2.68
C MET A 32 -2.58 1.72 -2.68
N ALA A 33 -1.73 1.11 -1.86
CA ALA A 33 -0.31 1.46 -1.73
C ALA A 33 0.52 0.73 -2.79
N MET A 34 0.26 1.04 -4.06
CA MET A 34 0.74 0.31 -5.23
C MET A 34 1.60 1.21 -6.13
N PRO A 35 2.88 1.41 -5.80
CA PRO A 35 3.72 2.41 -6.45
C PRO A 35 3.85 2.22 -7.96
N TYR A 36 3.92 0.98 -8.45
CA TYR A 36 4.05 0.71 -9.87
C TYR A 36 2.75 0.85 -10.66
N MET A 37 1.61 0.90 -9.97
CA MET A 37 0.32 1.13 -10.61
C MET A 37 -0.07 2.60 -10.61
N GLU A 38 0.17 3.28 -9.49
CA GLU A 38 -0.31 4.65 -9.24
C GLU A 38 0.49 5.73 -9.97
N ASN A 39 1.63 5.38 -10.55
CA ASN A 39 2.49 6.32 -11.25
C ASN A 39 2.43 6.12 -12.76
N GLU A 40 2.37 7.22 -13.50
CA GLU A 40 2.30 7.19 -14.96
C GLU A 40 3.60 6.68 -15.59
N GLN A 41 4.73 7.01 -14.98
CA GLN A 41 6.04 6.59 -15.44
C GLN A 41 6.54 5.39 -14.63
N PRO A 42 7.33 4.50 -15.25
CA PRO A 42 7.97 3.41 -14.52
C PRO A 42 8.86 3.96 -13.40
N LEU A 43 8.74 3.39 -12.20
CA LEU A 43 9.60 3.75 -11.08
C LEU A 43 10.70 2.72 -10.89
N SER A 44 11.88 3.16 -10.46
CA SER A 44 12.90 2.28 -9.91
C SER A 44 12.44 1.73 -8.55
N ARG A 45 13.09 0.66 -8.08
CA ARG A 45 12.83 0.10 -6.76
C ARG A 45 13.00 1.14 -5.64
N LYS A 46 14.05 1.98 -5.75
CA LYS A 46 14.31 3.06 -4.79
C LYS A 46 13.23 4.14 -4.82
N GLU A 47 12.78 4.50 -6.01
CA GLU A 47 11.71 5.48 -6.18
C GLU A 47 10.37 4.95 -5.64
N ALA A 48 10.08 3.65 -5.85
CA ALA A 48 8.89 3.01 -5.32
C ALA A 48 8.87 3.03 -3.78
N ALA A 49 10.00 2.71 -3.13
CA ALA A 49 10.12 2.79 -1.68
C ALA A 49 9.94 4.22 -1.16
N ARG A 50 10.51 5.20 -1.85
CA ARG A 50 10.36 6.61 -1.50
C ARG A 50 8.90 7.07 -1.65
N TRP A 51 8.23 6.64 -2.68
CA TRP A 51 6.82 6.94 -2.91
C TRP A 51 5.94 6.39 -1.76
N LEU A 52 6.19 5.16 -1.32
CA LEU A 52 5.48 4.57 -0.17
C LEU A 52 5.71 5.39 1.12
N GLY A 53 6.94 5.81 1.37
CA GLY A 53 7.27 6.66 2.50
C GLY A 53 6.51 7.99 2.48
N LYS A 54 6.40 8.62 1.32
CA LYS A 54 5.61 9.84 1.14
C LYS A 54 4.12 9.61 1.38
N LEU A 55 3.59 8.50 0.89
CA LEU A 55 2.18 8.14 1.09
C LEU A 55 1.85 8.02 2.58
N VAL A 56 2.67 7.30 3.34
CA VAL A 56 2.49 7.17 4.79
C VAL A 56 2.55 8.52 5.48
N ALA A 57 3.50 9.37 5.11
CA ALA A 57 3.63 10.72 5.67
C ALA A 57 2.37 11.56 5.43
N GLU A 58 1.79 11.49 4.25
CA GLU A 58 0.54 12.20 3.93
C GLU A 58 -0.66 11.64 4.72
N VAL A 59 -0.75 10.34 4.88
CA VAL A 59 -1.80 9.72 5.71
C VAL A 59 -1.68 10.19 7.16
N LYS A 60 -0.48 10.20 7.73
CA LYS A 60 -0.24 10.72 9.08
C LYS A 60 -0.63 12.20 9.20
N ARG A 61 -0.31 12.99 8.18
CA ARG A 61 -0.62 14.42 8.16
C ARG A 61 -2.12 14.70 8.10
N SER A 62 -2.90 13.78 7.55
CA SER A 62 -4.37 13.88 7.49
C SER A 62 -5.07 13.63 8.83
N ASN A 63 -4.34 13.23 9.87
CA ASN A 63 -4.86 12.86 11.19
C ASN A 63 -5.85 11.67 11.20
N VAL A 64 -5.85 10.86 10.15
CA VAL A 64 -6.63 9.62 10.13
C VAL A 64 -5.85 8.54 10.90
N PRO A 65 -6.46 7.85 11.87
CA PRO A 65 -5.77 6.85 12.66
C PRO A 65 -5.23 5.70 11.81
N LEU A 66 -3.95 5.33 11.99
CA LEU A 66 -3.34 4.23 11.26
C LEU A 66 -3.95 2.86 11.59
N ASP A 67 -4.53 2.71 12.79
CA ASP A 67 -5.23 1.48 13.16
C ASP A 67 -6.55 1.28 12.42
N LYS A 68 -7.06 2.31 11.74
CA LYS A 68 -8.25 2.26 10.88
C LYS A 68 -7.92 2.27 9.38
N THR A 69 -6.66 2.28 9.03
CA THR A 69 -6.21 2.21 7.65
C THR A 69 -5.57 0.86 7.34
N VAL A 70 -5.77 0.38 6.13
CA VAL A 70 -5.12 -0.82 5.60
C VAL A 70 -4.31 -0.39 4.38
N PHE A 71 -3.01 -0.68 4.37
CA PHE A 71 -2.16 -0.41 3.22
C PHE A 71 -2.10 -1.66 2.37
N GLU A 72 -2.72 -1.59 1.19
CA GLU A 72 -2.80 -2.71 0.24
C GLU A 72 -1.67 -2.61 -0.77
N LEU A 73 -0.72 -3.53 -0.66
CA LEU A 73 0.46 -3.62 -1.53
C LEU A 73 0.15 -4.40 -2.81
N GLN A 74 0.90 -4.11 -3.88
CA GLN A 74 0.83 -4.91 -5.10
C GLN A 74 1.83 -6.06 -5.06
N ALA A 75 1.37 -7.25 -5.42
CA ALA A 75 2.22 -8.43 -5.56
C ALA A 75 2.68 -8.66 -7.00
N VAL A 76 2.08 -7.94 -7.96
CA VAL A 76 2.43 -8.00 -9.39
C VAL A 76 2.62 -6.59 -9.93
N ASN A 77 3.66 -6.41 -10.73
CA ASN A 77 3.82 -5.20 -11.51
C ASN A 77 3.01 -5.34 -12.81
N TRP A 78 1.92 -4.60 -12.93
CA TRP A 78 1.01 -4.72 -14.08
C TRP A 78 1.60 -4.25 -15.40
N ARG A 79 2.63 -3.42 -15.38
CA ARG A 79 3.32 -2.98 -16.60
C ARG A 79 4.15 -4.11 -17.21
N THR A 80 4.90 -4.81 -16.36
CA THR A 80 5.79 -5.89 -16.79
C THR A 80 5.13 -7.27 -16.77
N LYS A 81 3.95 -7.39 -16.12
CA LYS A 81 3.26 -8.64 -15.86
C LYS A 81 4.07 -9.61 -14.99
N GLN A 82 5.09 -9.12 -14.30
CA GLN A 82 5.96 -9.92 -13.46
C GLN A 82 5.62 -9.75 -11.97
N PRO A 83 5.80 -10.80 -11.17
CA PRO A 83 5.69 -10.69 -9.72
C PRO A 83 6.66 -9.65 -9.18
N VAL A 84 6.22 -8.90 -8.17
CA VAL A 84 7.14 -8.08 -7.39
C VAL A 84 8.05 -9.03 -6.61
N PRO A 85 9.38 -8.84 -6.67
CA PRO A 85 10.31 -9.72 -5.96
C PRO A 85 9.97 -9.81 -4.46
N ALA A 86 10.12 -11.01 -3.88
CA ALA A 86 9.82 -11.26 -2.46
C ALA A 86 10.61 -10.34 -1.53
N GLU A 87 11.88 -10.06 -1.87
CA GLU A 87 12.74 -9.14 -1.11
C GLU A 87 12.19 -7.72 -1.10
N GLU A 88 11.71 -7.26 -2.25
CA GLU A 88 11.13 -5.92 -2.38
C GLU A 88 9.83 -5.81 -1.57
N MET A 89 8.97 -6.80 -1.61
CA MET A 89 7.78 -6.85 -0.76
C MET A 89 8.13 -6.82 0.72
N THR A 90 9.16 -7.55 1.13
CA THR A 90 9.67 -7.53 2.51
C THR A 90 10.15 -6.13 2.90
N ASP A 91 10.88 -5.47 2.02
CA ASP A 91 11.35 -4.10 2.26
C ASP A 91 10.19 -3.13 2.43
N TRP A 92 9.17 -3.24 1.58
CA TRP A 92 7.95 -2.41 1.69
C TRP A 92 7.22 -2.64 3.01
N MET A 93 7.03 -3.90 3.40
CA MET A 93 6.35 -4.25 4.65
C MET A 93 7.15 -3.76 5.86
N THR A 94 8.47 -3.88 5.83
CA THR A 94 9.37 -3.39 6.88
C THR A 94 9.28 -1.86 7.01
N LEU A 95 9.33 -1.16 5.88
CA LEU A 95 9.20 0.29 5.84
C LEU A 95 7.87 0.75 6.45
N LEU A 96 6.78 0.15 6.03
CA LEU A 96 5.44 0.51 6.50
C LEU A 96 5.29 0.25 8.00
N LYS A 97 5.74 -0.89 8.50
CA LYS A 97 5.72 -1.21 9.93
C LYS A 97 6.56 -0.23 10.75
N LYS A 98 7.75 0.13 10.26
CA LYS A 98 8.62 1.10 10.90
C LYS A 98 7.95 2.47 11.03
N GLU A 99 7.13 2.85 10.05
CA GLU A 99 6.36 4.09 10.06
C GLU A 99 5.07 4.00 10.90
N GLY A 100 4.80 2.89 11.53
CA GLY A 100 3.67 2.70 12.43
C GLY A 100 2.40 2.16 11.78
N VAL A 101 2.47 1.70 10.52
CA VAL A 101 1.33 1.05 9.85
C VAL A 101 0.98 -0.24 10.59
N LYS A 102 -0.29 -0.39 10.93
CA LYS A 102 -0.83 -1.51 11.71
C LYS A 102 -1.39 -2.63 10.85
N ASN A 103 -2.02 -2.28 9.73
CA ASN A 103 -2.78 -3.22 8.92
C ASN A 103 -2.23 -3.21 7.50
N LEU A 104 -1.90 -4.39 7.00
CA LEU A 104 -1.39 -4.61 5.65
C LEU A 104 -2.30 -5.57 4.89
N ALA A 105 -2.37 -5.39 3.60
CA ALA A 105 -2.97 -6.33 2.65
C ALA A 105 -2.09 -6.39 1.41
N TYR A 106 -2.32 -7.35 0.56
CA TYR A 106 -1.65 -7.42 -0.75
C TYR A 106 -2.60 -8.02 -1.80
N TYR A 107 -2.37 -7.63 -3.04
CA TYR A 107 -3.14 -8.11 -4.20
C TYR A 107 -2.26 -8.13 -5.46
N PRO A 108 -2.42 -9.09 -6.37
CA PRO A 108 -3.21 -10.30 -6.22
C PRO A 108 -2.48 -11.40 -5.44
N ASP A 109 -3.23 -12.41 -5.01
CA ASP A 109 -2.70 -13.63 -4.42
C ASP A 109 -2.89 -14.79 -5.39
N ASN A 110 -1.86 -15.60 -5.55
CA ASN A 110 -1.92 -16.81 -6.37
C ASN A 110 -1.44 -18.01 -5.54
N PHE A 111 -2.37 -18.65 -4.87
CA PHE A 111 -2.10 -19.80 -4.02
C PHE A 111 -1.50 -20.99 -4.78
N LEU A 112 -1.88 -21.16 -6.04
CA LEU A 112 -1.41 -22.31 -6.83
C LEU A 112 0.08 -22.22 -7.17
N GLN A 113 0.59 -21.01 -7.26
CA GLN A 113 1.99 -20.73 -7.58
C GLN A 113 2.80 -20.25 -6.39
N ASP A 114 2.20 -20.21 -5.18
CA ASP A 114 2.81 -19.62 -3.98
C ASP A 114 3.36 -18.22 -4.25
N GLN A 115 2.51 -17.35 -4.84
CA GLN A 115 2.88 -16.00 -5.24
C GLN A 115 1.91 -14.96 -4.65
N PRO A 116 2.39 -14.05 -3.78
CA PRO A 116 3.76 -14.00 -3.22
C PRO A 116 4.04 -15.21 -2.30
N PRO A 117 5.30 -15.61 -2.11
CA PRO A 117 5.63 -16.77 -1.28
C PRO A 117 5.08 -16.62 0.13
N LEU A 118 4.33 -17.61 0.61
CA LEU A 118 3.69 -17.55 1.93
C LEU A 118 4.70 -17.28 3.05
N LYS A 119 5.88 -17.89 2.98
CA LYS A 119 6.95 -17.68 3.96
C LYS A 119 7.41 -16.22 4.04
N THR A 120 7.29 -15.46 2.95
CA THR A 120 7.66 -14.04 2.88
C THR A 120 6.60 -13.15 3.55
N VAL A 121 5.33 -13.41 3.27
CA VAL A 121 4.24 -12.54 3.74
C VAL A 121 3.76 -12.90 5.15
N LYS A 122 3.81 -14.18 5.51
CA LYS A 122 3.32 -14.67 6.81
C LYS A 122 3.84 -13.89 8.01
N PRO A 123 5.13 -13.56 8.13
CA PRO A 123 5.62 -12.81 9.30
C PRO A 123 4.97 -11.42 9.47
N ALA A 124 4.58 -10.79 8.36
CA ALA A 124 3.93 -9.48 8.38
C ALA A 124 2.45 -9.56 8.80
N PHE A 125 1.81 -10.71 8.59
CA PHE A 125 0.39 -10.93 8.85
C PHE A 125 0.13 -11.81 10.08
N SER A 126 1.17 -12.31 10.74
CA SER A 126 1.03 -13.08 11.96
C SER A 126 0.81 -12.17 13.16
N VAL A 127 -0.18 -12.50 13.95
CA VAL A 127 -0.38 -11.84 15.24
C VAL A 127 0.74 -12.34 16.18
N GLN A 128 1.58 -11.44 16.63
CA GLN A 128 2.53 -11.74 17.70
C GLN A 128 1.75 -11.79 19.02
N ARG A 129 1.72 -12.97 19.59
CA ARG A 129 1.15 -13.19 20.93
C ARG A 129 2.24 -13.01 21.98
#